data_70cf3f5543116cdb915a20a3756c31e1
#
_entry.id   70cf3f5543116cdb915a20a3756c31e1
#
_cell.length_a   1.000
_cell.length_b   1.000
_cell.length_c   1.000
_cell.angle_alpha   90.00
_cell.angle_beta   90.00
_cell.angle_gamma   90.00
#
_symmetry.space_group_name_H-M   'P 1'
#
loop_
_entity.id
_entity.type
_entity.pdbx_description
1 polymer ?
#
loop_
_entity_poly.entity_id
_entity_poly.type
_entity_poly.pdbx_seq_one_letter_code
_entity_poly.pdbx_strand_id
1 'polypeptide(L)'
;MKPITLVSGAAGLLLVTGCAGGSSSNADADLTVAASFYPLQYVAEAVGGDNVDVIPLAAPGVEPHDLELSPSAVRELSSADLVLYLSEFQPAVDDALVSTQSRAFDAADAVELRPAEEHDHEHEDGEEDHDHGQLDPHFWLDPTLLAEYATAVGQQFAQLDPDNSATYIQNATDLRAELTALDETFTSGLEQCERRDIVTSHEAFAYLADRYNLEQVGIAGIDPETEPSPAKLLEIRDLVEETGTTTIFTESLVNTSVADAIAKDTGATTAVLDPIESVVDDDDYATVMARNLDSLRQALACA
;
A
#
# COMPACT_ATOMS: atom_id res chain seq x y z
N MET A 1 -48.91 -13.48 67.69
CA MET A 1 -49.08 -13.79 66.24
C MET A 1 -48.41 -12.64 65.49
N LYS A 2 -47.21 -12.83 64.92
CA LYS A 2 -46.52 -11.86 64.08
C LYS A 2 -46.40 -12.48 62.70
N PRO A 3 -46.67 -11.77 61.57
CA PRO A 3 -46.49 -12.30 60.26
C PRO A 3 -45.03 -12.19 59.82
N ILE A 4 -44.55 -13.24 59.16
CA ILE A 4 -43.22 -13.38 58.55
C ILE A 4 -43.34 -12.80 57.14
N THR A 5 -42.51 -11.80 56.84
CA THR A 5 -42.38 -11.22 55.49
C THR A 5 -41.26 -11.97 54.72
N LEU A 6 -41.65 -12.61 53.61
CA LEU A 6 -40.69 -13.19 52.65
C LEU A 6 -40.10 -12.07 51.79
N VAL A 7 -38.78 -11.97 51.76
CA VAL A 7 -38.03 -11.13 50.84
C VAL A 7 -37.57 -12.02 49.66
N SER A 8 -38.16 -11.78 48.46
CA SER A 8 -37.69 -12.39 47.20
C SER A 8 -36.52 -11.61 46.70
N GLY A 9 -35.34 -12.24 46.70
CA GLY A 9 -34.13 -11.73 46.03
C GLY A 9 -34.21 -12.00 44.51
N ALA A 10 -34.22 -10.96 43.70
CA ALA A 10 -34.03 -11.05 42.26
C ALA A 10 -32.53 -11.08 41.94
N ALA A 11 -32.07 -12.20 41.44
CA ALA A 11 -30.72 -12.33 40.89
C ALA A 11 -30.65 -11.72 39.51
N GLY A 12 -30.01 -10.55 39.38
CA GLY A 12 -29.75 -9.92 38.08
C GLY A 12 -28.63 -10.66 37.33
N LEU A 13 -28.94 -11.24 36.21
CA LEU A 13 -28.01 -11.84 35.28
C LEU A 13 -27.35 -10.72 34.46
N LEU A 14 -26.10 -10.37 34.75
CA LEU A 14 -25.28 -9.48 33.93
C LEU A 14 -24.84 -10.23 32.68
N LEU A 15 -25.46 -9.95 31.56
CA LEU A 15 -24.97 -10.34 30.23
C LEU A 15 -23.76 -9.44 29.88
N VAL A 16 -22.56 -9.99 29.96
CA VAL A 16 -21.35 -9.38 29.41
C VAL A 16 -21.37 -9.65 27.91
N THR A 17 -21.80 -8.68 27.11
CA THR A 17 -21.59 -8.65 25.67
C THR A 17 -20.13 -8.32 25.41
N GLY A 18 -19.29 -9.34 25.18
CA GLY A 18 -17.95 -9.17 24.65
C GLY A 18 -18.06 -8.73 23.18
N CYS A 19 -17.64 -7.50 22.89
CA CYS A 19 -17.33 -7.11 21.50
C CYS A 19 -16.05 -7.86 21.10
N ALA A 20 -16.19 -8.97 20.40
CA ALA A 20 -15.14 -9.50 19.59
C ALA A 20 -15.08 -8.59 18.35
N GLY A 21 -13.96 -7.87 18.15
CA GLY A 21 -13.64 -7.22 16.90
C GLY A 21 -13.43 -8.31 15.83
N GLY A 22 -14.49 -8.63 15.12
CA GLY A 22 -14.44 -9.44 13.91
C GLY A 22 -14.63 -8.49 12.75
N SER A 23 -13.84 -8.65 11.70
CA SER A 23 -14.12 -8.09 10.39
C SER A 23 -15.58 -8.40 10.05
N SER A 24 -16.40 -7.38 9.88
CA SER A 24 -17.80 -7.55 9.51
C SER A 24 -17.84 -7.91 8.03
N SER A 25 -17.91 -9.21 7.70
CA SER A 25 -18.34 -9.64 6.38
C SER A 25 -19.75 -9.09 6.14
N ASN A 26 -19.96 -8.38 5.04
CA ASN A 26 -21.30 -7.97 4.59
C ASN A 26 -22.03 -9.21 4.09
N ALA A 27 -22.81 -9.84 4.96
CA ALA A 27 -23.53 -11.07 4.64
C ALA A 27 -24.62 -10.91 3.55
N ASP A 28 -24.88 -9.69 3.11
CA ASP A 28 -25.84 -9.32 2.06
C ASP A 28 -25.14 -8.75 0.80
N ALA A 29 -23.79 -8.81 0.71
CA ALA A 29 -23.06 -8.35 -0.46
C ALA A 29 -23.29 -9.26 -1.67
N ASP A 30 -23.41 -8.65 -2.86
CA ASP A 30 -23.67 -9.37 -4.12
C ASP A 30 -22.40 -9.92 -4.76
N LEU A 31 -21.23 -9.37 -4.42
CA LEU A 31 -19.92 -9.81 -4.87
C LEU A 31 -18.95 -10.04 -3.69
N THR A 32 -18.13 -11.07 -3.82
CA THR A 32 -16.98 -11.33 -2.94
C THR A 32 -15.68 -11.07 -3.70
N VAL A 33 -14.86 -10.14 -3.25
CA VAL A 33 -13.61 -9.75 -3.91
C VAL A 33 -12.43 -9.98 -2.97
N ALA A 34 -11.43 -10.75 -3.40
CA ALA A 34 -10.17 -10.87 -2.68
C ALA A 34 -9.19 -9.80 -3.18
N ALA A 35 -8.53 -9.10 -2.27
CA ALA A 35 -7.50 -8.11 -2.59
C ALA A 35 -6.16 -8.55 -2.03
N SER A 36 -5.11 -8.55 -2.88
CA SER A 36 -3.84 -9.16 -2.51
C SER A 36 -3.02 -8.30 -1.54
N PHE A 37 -3.17 -6.97 -1.56
CA PHE A 37 -2.55 -6.04 -0.62
C PHE A 37 -3.38 -4.75 -0.48
N TYR A 38 -3.00 -3.90 0.47
CA TYR A 38 -3.85 -2.82 0.97
C TYR A 38 -4.31 -1.80 -0.10
N PRO A 39 -3.49 -1.21 -0.99
CA PRO A 39 -3.97 -0.27 -2.01
C PRO A 39 -5.10 -0.82 -2.88
N LEU A 40 -5.03 -2.11 -3.22
CA LEU A 40 -6.09 -2.76 -4.01
C LEU A 40 -7.35 -3.00 -3.16
N GLN A 41 -7.18 -3.34 -1.87
CA GLN A 41 -8.27 -3.44 -0.91
C GLN A 41 -9.00 -2.09 -0.76
N TYR A 42 -8.24 -1.00 -0.54
CA TYR A 42 -8.79 0.35 -0.42
C TYR A 42 -9.68 0.72 -1.63
N VAL A 43 -9.19 0.46 -2.84
CA VAL A 43 -9.96 0.73 -4.06
C VAL A 43 -11.19 -0.18 -4.13
N ALA A 44 -11.04 -1.47 -3.80
CA ALA A 44 -12.18 -2.41 -3.82
C ALA A 44 -13.29 -1.99 -2.85
N GLU A 45 -12.94 -1.60 -1.63
CA GLU A 45 -13.87 -1.14 -0.61
C GLU A 45 -14.56 0.18 -1.01
N ALA A 46 -13.78 1.17 -1.49
CA ALA A 46 -14.31 2.46 -1.90
C ALA A 46 -15.25 2.34 -3.11
N VAL A 47 -14.91 1.52 -4.10
CA VAL A 47 -15.71 1.32 -5.32
C VAL A 47 -16.90 0.41 -5.06
N GLY A 48 -16.70 -0.67 -4.29
CA GLY A 48 -17.73 -1.68 -4.02
C GLY A 48 -18.82 -1.18 -3.06
N GLY A 49 -18.43 -0.40 -2.05
CA GLY A 49 -19.34 0.01 -0.98
C GLY A 49 -20.01 -1.19 -0.31
N ASP A 50 -21.29 -1.05 0.03
CA ASP A 50 -22.05 -2.11 0.71
C ASP A 50 -22.35 -3.34 -0.19
N ASN A 51 -22.12 -3.25 -1.50
CA ASN A 51 -22.45 -4.32 -2.44
C ASN A 51 -21.30 -5.33 -2.64
N VAL A 52 -20.12 -5.05 -2.07
CA VAL A 52 -18.93 -5.92 -2.20
C VAL A 52 -18.41 -6.30 -0.82
N ASP A 53 -18.20 -7.59 -0.61
CA ASP A 53 -17.46 -8.11 0.55
C ASP A 53 -15.99 -8.27 0.15
N VAL A 54 -15.11 -7.44 0.72
CA VAL A 54 -13.68 -7.43 0.38
C VAL A 54 -12.91 -8.26 1.39
N ILE A 55 -12.19 -9.26 0.90
CA ILE A 55 -11.35 -10.17 1.69
C ILE A 55 -9.88 -9.78 1.47
N PRO A 56 -9.20 -9.21 2.47
CA PRO A 56 -7.76 -8.96 2.37
C PRO A 56 -6.97 -10.27 2.46
N LEU A 57 -6.05 -10.51 1.52
CA LEU A 57 -5.16 -11.67 1.56
C LEU A 57 -3.93 -11.41 2.42
N ALA A 58 -3.46 -10.16 2.48
CA ALA A 58 -2.44 -9.71 3.40
C ALA A 58 -3.10 -9.16 4.68
N ALA A 59 -2.63 -9.60 5.85
CA ALA A 59 -3.11 -9.06 7.12
C ALA A 59 -2.56 -7.64 7.35
N PRO A 60 -3.29 -6.76 8.07
CA PRO A 60 -2.78 -5.44 8.44
C PRO A 60 -1.42 -5.52 9.13
N GLY A 61 -0.48 -4.66 8.71
CA GLY A 61 0.87 -4.59 9.26
C GLY A 61 1.82 -5.70 8.77
N VAL A 62 1.43 -6.48 7.77
CA VAL A 62 2.31 -7.44 7.10
C VAL A 62 2.91 -6.78 5.87
N GLU A 63 4.22 -6.95 5.71
CA GLU A 63 4.97 -6.52 4.53
C GLU A 63 4.53 -7.38 3.31
N PRO A 64 4.06 -6.79 2.20
CA PRO A 64 3.43 -7.56 1.13
C PRO A 64 4.40 -8.20 0.13
N HIS A 65 5.66 -7.73 0.00
CA HIS A 65 6.62 -8.29 -0.96
C HIS A 65 6.89 -9.78 -0.66
N ASP A 66 7.04 -10.13 0.62
CA ASP A 66 7.30 -11.50 1.10
C ASP A 66 6.03 -12.21 1.60
N LEU A 67 4.86 -11.84 1.08
CA LEU A 67 3.60 -12.44 1.50
C LEU A 67 3.57 -13.96 1.28
N GLU A 68 3.37 -14.71 2.36
CA GLU A 68 3.05 -16.14 2.29
C GLU A 68 1.56 -16.38 2.53
N LEU A 69 0.90 -17.10 1.62
CA LEU A 69 -0.52 -17.42 1.77
C LEU A 69 -0.75 -18.62 2.66
N SER A 70 -1.54 -18.45 3.71
CA SER A 70 -2.03 -19.56 4.50
C SER A 70 -3.01 -20.43 3.67
N PRO A 71 -3.21 -21.73 4.03
CA PRO A 71 -4.22 -22.55 3.37
C PRO A 71 -5.66 -22.01 3.48
N SER A 72 -5.95 -21.13 4.44
CA SER A 72 -7.23 -20.39 4.52
C SER A 72 -7.29 -19.29 3.48
N ALA A 73 -6.24 -18.47 3.35
CA ALA A 73 -6.18 -17.42 2.35
C ALA A 73 -6.28 -17.95 0.91
N VAL A 74 -5.63 -19.08 0.62
CA VAL A 74 -5.79 -19.76 -0.69
C VAL A 74 -7.24 -20.20 -0.93
N ARG A 75 -7.96 -20.67 0.10
CA ARG A 75 -9.39 -21.03 -0.05
C ARG A 75 -10.26 -19.79 -0.27
N GLU A 76 -10.00 -18.70 0.43
CA GLU A 76 -10.68 -17.41 0.28
C GLU A 76 -10.46 -16.87 -1.13
N LEU A 77 -9.22 -16.82 -1.59
CA LEU A 77 -8.86 -16.48 -2.97
C LEU A 77 -9.61 -17.34 -3.99
N SER A 78 -9.65 -18.66 -3.78
CA SER A 78 -10.32 -19.61 -4.68
C SER A 78 -11.84 -19.49 -4.69
N SER A 79 -12.46 -18.94 -3.65
CA SER A 79 -13.91 -18.78 -3.53
C SER A 79 -14.41 -17.38 -3.90
N ALA A 80 -13.52 -16.43 -4.09
CA ALA A 80 -13.87 -15.06 -4.49
C ALA A 80 -14.40 -15.03 -5.93
N ASP A 81 -15.35 -14.11 -6.19
CA ASP A 81 -15.87 -13.85 -7.53
C ASP A 81 -14.83 -13.14 -8.41
N LEU A 82 -13.92 -12.38 -7.78
CA LEU A 82 -12.79 -11.70 -8.41
C LEU A 82 -11.63 -11.59 -7.43
N VAL A 83 -10.41 -11.76 -7.93
CA VAL A 83 -9.17 -11.46 -7.20
C VAL A 83 -8.53 -10.22 -7.83
N LEU A 84 -8.29 -9.20 -7.02
CA LEU A 84 -7.49 -8.04 -7.40
C LEU A 84 -6.05 -8.29 -6.97
N TYR A 85 -5.12 -8.20 -7.90
CA TYR A 85 -3.71 -8.48 -7.66
C TYR A 85 -2.82 -7.63 -8.58
N LEU A 86 -1.53 -7.68 -8.36
CA LEU A 86 -0.52 -7.15 -9.25
C LEU A 86 0.45 -8.29 -9.59
N SER A 87 0.56 -8.62 -10.85
CA SER A 87 1.45 -9.70 -11.31
C SER A 87 2.91 -9.38 -11.02
N GLU A 88 3.70 -10.42 -10.73
CA GLU A 88 5.13 -10.34 -10.42
C GLU A 88 5.49 -9.58 -9.14
N PHE A 89 4.50 -9.08 -8.38
CA PHE A 89 4.72 -8.41 -7.10
C PHE A 89 4.72 -9.39 -5.93
N GLN A 90 3.77 -10.33 -5.91
CA GLN A 90 3.58 -11.30 -4.83
C GLN A 90 3.60 -12.73 -5.38
N PRO A 91 4.76 -13.42 -5.45
CA PRO A 91 4.87 -14.75 -6.06
C PRO A 91 3.89 -15.78 -5.51
N ALA A 92 3.57 -15.72 -4.20
CA ALA A 92 2.61 -16.64 -3.58
C ALA A 92 1.18 -16.42 -4.11
N VAL A 93 0.81 -15.19 -4.49
CA VAL A 93 -0.49 -14.89 -5.10
C VAL A 93 -0.54 -15.39 -6.54
N ASP A 94 0.54 -15.13 -7.32
CA ASP A 94 0.66 -15.62 -8.70
C ASP A 94 0.53 -17.15 -8.77
N ASP A 95 1.27 -17.87 -7.91
CA ASP A 95 1.20 -19.34 -7.80
C ASP A 95 -0.19 -19.82 -7.39
N ALA A 96 -0.85 -19.13 -6.45
CA ALA A 96 -2.19 -19.46 -6.02
C ALA A 96 -3.21 -19.27 -7.15
N LEU A 97 -3.13 -18.20 -7.92
CA LEU A 97 -4.00 -17.93 -9.07
C LEU A 97 -3.84 -19.01 -10.16
N VAL A 98 -2.60 -19.40 -10.47
CA VAL A 98 -2.32 -20.48 -11.42
C VAL A 98 -2.91 -21.81 -10.93
N SER A 99 -2.75 -22.13 -9.63
CA SER A 99 -3.21 -23.42 -9.07
C SER A 99 -4.72 -23.52 -8.92
N THR A 100 -5.41 -22.42 -8.60
CA THR A 100 -6.86 -22.36 -8.36
C THR A 100 -7.66 -22.05 -9.61
N GLN A 101 -7.04 -21.44 -10.63
CA GLN A 101 -7.69 -20.93 -11.84
C GLN A 101 -8.80 -19.91 -11.52
N SER A 102 -8.61 -19.13 -10.46
CA SER A 102 -9.55 -18.11 -10.04
C SER A 102 -9.63 -16.97 -11.07
N ARG A 103 -10.79 -16.32 -11.14
CA ARG A 103 -10.92 -15.09 -11.92
C ARG A 103 -10.12 -14.00 -11.25
N ALA A 104 -9.23 -13.36 -11.99
CA ALA A 104 -8.38 -12.31 -11.45
C ALA A 104 -8.40 -11.08 -12.38
N PHE A 105 -8.12 -9.92 -11.80
CA PHE A 105 -7.89 -8.67 -12.52
C PHE A 105 -6.53 -8.14 -12.07
N ASP A 106 -5.60 -8.09 -13.02
CA ASP A 106 -4.26 -7.58 -12.82
C ASP A 106 -4.27 -6.05 -12.87
N ALA A 107 -3.69 -5.41 -11.87
CA ALA A 107 -3.55 -3.95 -11.87
C ALA A 107 -2.67 -3.46 -13.04
N ALA A 108 -1.70 -4.26 -13.49
CA ALA A 108 -0.88 -3.97 -14.66
C ALA A 108 -1.66 -3.88 -15.98
N ASP A 109 -2.88 -4.44 -16.05
CA ASP A 109 -3.78 -4.27 -17.20
C ASP A 109 -4.49 -2.91 -17.22
N ALA A 110 -4.48 -2.20 -16.09
CA ALA A 110 -5.17 -0.92 -15.92
C ALA A 110 -4.25 0.29 -15.89
N VAL A 111 -2.99 0.10 -15.48
CA VAL A 111 -1.99 1.17 -15.34
C VAL A 111 -0.70 0.76 -16.04
N GLU A 112 0.01 1.73 -16.64
CA GLU A 112 1.31 1.49 -17.21
C GLU A 112 2.38 1.51 -16.12
N LEU A 113 2.99 0.33 -15.85
CA LEU A 113 4.06 0.23 -14.87
C LEU A 113 5.39 0.69 -15.47
N ARG A 114 6.18 1.38 -14.66
CA ARG A 114 7.53 1.80 -15.02
C ARG A 114 8.53 0.66 -14.79
N PRO A 115 9.64 0.60 -15.54
CA PRO A 115 10.76 -0.26 -15.18
C PRO A 115 11.34 0.18 -13.82
N ALA A 116 11.74 -0.77 -12.99
CA ALA A 116 12.58 -0.51 -11.83
C ALA A 116 13.91 0.11 -12.29
N GLU A 117 14.50 0.99 -11.47
CA GLU A 117 15.80 1.57 -11.81
C GLU A 117 16.86 0.48 -11.68
N GLU A 118 17.55 0.19 -12.78
CA GLU A 118 18.69 -0.73 -12.77
C GLU A 118 19.89 -0.01 -12.11
N HIS A 119 20.24 -0.43 -10.91
CA HIS A 119 21.56 -0.10 -10.39
C HIS A 119 22.59 -0.97 -11.12
N ASP A 120 23.48 -0.34 -11.91
CA ASP A 120 24.58 -1.00 -12.62
C ASP A 120 25.37 -1.91 -11.66
N HIS A 121 24.98 -3.17 -11.61
CA HIS A 121 25.89 -4.22 -11.15
C HIS A 121 26.81 -4.53 -12.33
N GLU A 122 28.06 -4.07 -12.27
CA GLU A 122 29.10 -4.52 -13.20
C GLU A 122 29.23 -6.05 -13.09
N HIS A 123 28.42 -6.76 -13.87
CA HIS A 123 28.62 -8.17 -14.15
C HIS A 123 29.71 -8.29 -15.23
N GLU A 124 30.96 -8.52 -14.81
CA GLU A 124 31.95 -9.10 -15.68
C GLU A 124 31.48 -10.52 -16.05
N ASP A 125 31.44 -10.76 -17.37
CA ASP A 125 31.28 -12.02 -18.07
C ASP A 125 29.87 -12.61 -18.32
N GLY A 126 29.27 -12.20 -19.44
CA GLY A 126 28.89 -13.09 -20.54
C GLY A 126 27.91 -14.25 -20.29
N GLU A 127 26.67 -14.01 -19.96
CA GLU A 127 25.55 -14.79 -20.46
C GLU A 127 24.41 -13.82 -20.78
N GLU A 128 23.89 -13.88 -22.03
CA GLU A 128 22.72 -13.12 -22.45
C GLU A 128 21.49 -13.77 -21.81
N ASP A 129 21.29 -13.58 -20.51
CA ASP A 129 19.98 -13.71 -19.92
C ASP A 129 19.21 -12.42 -20.25
N HIS A 130 18.14 -12.56 -20.99
CA HIS A 130 17.15 -11.51 -21.19
C HIS A 130 16.40 -11.33 -19.85
N ASP A 131 17.05 -10.66 -18.91
CA ASP A 131 16.39 -10.11 -17.74
C ASP A 131 15.42 -9.04 -18.27
N HIS A 132 14.15 -9.38 -18.32
CA HIS A 132 13.09 -8.41 -18.50
C HIS A 132 13.07 -7.64 -17.18
N GLY A 133 13.72 -6.44 -17.16
CA GLY A 133 13.90 -5.63 -15.97
C GLY A 133 12.66 -5.65 -15.10
N GLN A 134 12.84 -5.88 -13.80
CA GLN A 134 11.74 -5.91 -12.83
C GLN A 134 10.93 -4.63 -12.97
N LEU A 135 9.60 -4.72 -12.96
CA LEU A 135 8.72 -3.55 -12.97
C LEU A 135 8.57 -3.03 -11.54
N ASP A 136 8.51 -1.71 -11.41
CA ASP A 136 8.21 -1.06 -10.14
C ASP A 136 6.72 -1.21 -9.82
N PRO A 137 6.36 -1.90 -8.73
CA PRO A 137 4.96 -2.16 -8.39
C PRO A 137 4.24 -0.95 -7.77
N HIS A 138 4.94 0.08 -7.27
CA HIS A 138 4.44 1.10 -6.36
C HIS A 138 3.59 2.21 -7.04
N PHE A 139 2.85 1.87 -8.09
CA PHE A 139 2.04 2.81 -8.88
C PHE A 139 1.02 3.60 -8.04
N TRP A 140 0.53 3.02 -6.94
CA TRP A 140 -0.48 3.63 -6.07
C TRP A 140 0.01 4.88 -5.34
N LEU A 141 1.32 5.14 -5.30
CA LEU A 141 1.89 6.36 -4.74
C LEU A 141 1.78 7.57 -5.70
N ASP A 142 1.36 7.35 -6.94
CA ASP A 142 0.79 8.39 -7.80
C ASP A 142 -0.74 8.34 -7.71
N PRO A 143 -1.40 9.33 -7.08
CA PRO A 143 -2.86 9.34 -6.96
C PRO A 143 -3.59 9.30 -8.30
N THR A 144 -2.95 9.74 -9.38
CA THR A 144 -3.57 9.73 -10.71
C THR A 144 -3.63 8.32 -11.31
N LEU A 145 -2.58 7.51 -11.11
CA LEU A 145 -2.57 6.10 -11.50
C LEU A 145 -3.54 5.27 -10.65
N LEU A 146 -3.61 5.53 -9.34
CA LEU A 146 -4.60 4.87 -8.49
C LEU A 146 -6.04 5.22 -8.93
N ALA A 147 -6.29 6.45 -9.41
CA ALA A 147 -7.57 6.86 -9.95
C ALA A 147 -7.91 6.15 -11.29
N GLU A 148 -6.91 5.86 -12.12
CA GLU A 148 -7.07 5.04 -13.34
C GLU A 148 -7.45 3.61 -12.95
N TYR A 149 -6.73 3.02 -12.01
CA TYR A 149 -7.03 1.69 -11.47
C TYR A 149 -8.44 1.62 -10.87
N ALA A 150 -8.84 2.59 -10.05
CA ALA A 150 -10.19 2.66 -9.47
C ALA A 150 -11.29 2.69 -10.55
N THR A 151 -11.05 3.43 -11.64
CA THR A 151 -11.96 3.46 -12.78
C THR A 151 -12.11 2.08 -13.43
N ALA A 152 -11.01 1.36 -13.60
CA ALA A 152 -11.00 0.01 -14.19
C ALA A 152 -11.69 -1.00 -13.25
N VAL A 153 -11.44 -0.94 -11.94
CA VAL A 153 -12.14 -1.78 -10.94
C VAL A 153 -13.65 -1.56 -10.99
N GLY A 154 -14.11 -0.30 -11.07
CA GLY A 154 -15.53 0.00 -11.22
C GLY A 154 -16.16 -0.64 -12.46
N GLN A 155 -15.42 -0.69 -13.56
CA GLN A 155 -15.86 -1.37 -14.79
C GLN A 155 -15.91 -2.90 -14.61
N GLN A 156 -14.94 -3.48 -13.91
CA GLN A 156 -14.94 -4.93 -13.61
C GLN A 156 -16.14 -5.32 -12.74
N PHE A 157 -16.40 -4.57 -11.65
CA PHE A 157 -17.55 -4.82 -10.79
C PHE A 157 -18.87 -4.65 -11.54
N ALA A 158 -19.02 -3.61 -12.36
CA ALA A 158 -20.21 -3.37 -13.19
C ALA A 158 -20.47 -4.50 -14.21
N GLN A 159 -19.44 -5.21 -14.67
CA GLN A 159 -19.59 -6.37 -15.56
C GLN A 159 -19.99 -7.64 -14.81
N LEU A 160 -19.51 -7.81 -13.58
CA LEU A 160 -19.79 -8.99 -12.74
C LEU A 160 -21.17 -8.92 -12.10
N ASP A 161 -21.59 -7.73 -11.70
CA ASP A 161 -22.88 -7.43 -11.10
C ASP A 161 -23.55 -6.27 -11.83
N PRO A 162 -24.27 -6.55 -12.94
CA PRO A 162 -24.96 -5.54 -13.74
C PRO A 162 -26.08 -4.80 -13.01
N ASP A 163 -26.67 -5.40 -11.97
CA ASP A 163 -27.79 -4.81 -11.24
C ASP A 163 -27.31 -3.60 -10.40
N ASN A 164 -26.08 -3.63 -9.88
CA ASN A 164 -25.44 -2.56 -9.13
C ASN A 164 -24.44 -1.72 -9.97
N SER A 165 -24.38 -1.95 -11.28
CA SER A 165 -23.41 -1.32 -12.19
C SER A 165 -23.33 0.21 -12.04
N ALA A 166 -24.48 0.90 -11.93
CA ALA A 166 -24.50 2.35 -11.80
C ALA A 166 -23.84 2.84 -10.49
N THR A 167 -23.97 2.08 -9.41
CA THR A 167 -23.34 2.38 -8.11
C THR A 167 -21.83 2.27 -8.20
N TYR A 168 -21.31 1.19 -8.77
CA TYR A 168 -19.85 0.98 -8.91
C TYR A 168 -19.20 2.07 -9.77
N ILE A 169 -19.83 2.43 -10.89
CA ILE A 169 -19.31 3.50 -11.76
C ILE A 169 -19.36 4.87 -11.07
N GLN A 170 -20.41 5.13 -10.26
CA GLN A 170 -20.51 6.38 -9.49
C GLN A 170 -19.42 6.41 -8.41
N ASN A 171 -19.27 5.36 -7.60
CA ASN A 171 -18.27 5.28 -6.56
C ASN A 171 -16.83 5.43 -7.12
N ALA A 172 -16.53 4.77 -8.24
CA ALA A 172 -15.24 4.94 -8.92
C ALA A 172 -15.02 6.38 -9.39
N THR A 173 -16.08 7.07 -9.83
CA THR A 173 -16.02 8.49 -10.23
C THR A 173 -15.75 9.39 -9.03
N ASP A 174 -16.39 9.11 -7.91
CA ASP A 174 -16.23 9.87 -6.66
C ASP A 174 -14.82 9.67 -6.09
N LEU A 175 -14.33 8.43 -6.01
CA LEU A 175 -12.95 8.13 -5.60
C LEU A 175 -11.91 8.81 -6.51
N ARG A 176 -12.13 8.79 -7.83
CA ARG A 176 -11.28 9.50 -8.77
C ARG A 176 -11.24 11.00 -8.50
N ALA A 177 -12.36 11.62 -8.12
CA ALA A 177 -12.40 13.04 -7.77
C ALA A 177 -11.62 13.32 -6.48
N GLU A 178 -11.71 12.46 -5.48
CA GLU A 178 -10.94 12.54 -4.24
C GLU A 178 -9.44 12.42 -4.49
N LEU A 179 -9.02 11.43 -5.28
CA LEU A 179 -7.61 11.24 -5.65
C LEU A 179 -7.07 12.40 -6.49
N THR A 180 -7.89 12.99 -7.36
CA THR A 180 -7.51 14.20 -8.10
C THR A 180 -7.29 15.40 -7.16
N ALA A 181 -8.14 15.58 -6.15
CA ALA A 181 -7.96 16.65 -5.15
C ALA A 181 -6.71 16.42 -4.28
N LEU A 182 -6.39 15.15 -4.00
CA LEU A 182 -5.15 14.77 -3.31
C LEU A 182 -3.92 15.13 -4.15
N ASP A 183 -3.93 14.79 -5.44
CA ASP A 183 -2.87 15.16 -6.40
C ASP A 183 -2.64 16.68 -6.48
N GLU A 184 -3.73 17.46 -6.54
CA GLU A 184 -3.66 18.94 -6.52
C GLU A 184 -3.04 19.45 -5.20
N THR A 185 -3.33 18.78 -4.07
CA THR A 185 -2.78 19.11 -2.76
C THR A 185 -1.27 18.84 -2.70
N PHE A 186 -0.82 17.69 -3.19
CA PHE A 186 0.60 17.36 -3.31
C PHE A 186 1.33 18.32 -4.25
N THR A 187 0.77 18.57 -5.44
CA THR A 187 1.34 19.50 -6.41
C THR A 187 1.58 20.87 -5.80
N SER A 188 0.56 21.44 -5.15
CA SER A 188 0.69 22.76 -4.50
C SER A 188 1.61 22.74 -3.29
N GLY A 189 1.58 21.65 -2.51
CA GLY A 189 2.40 21.50 -1.30
C GLY A 189 3.89 21.33 -1.57
N LEU A 190 4.25 20.80 -2.74
CA LEU A 190 5.63 20.51 -3.12
C LEU A 190 6.18 21.46 -4.22
N GLU A 191 5.38 22.43 -4.69
CA GLU A 191 5.79 23.35 -5.76
C GLU A 191 7.02 24.19 -5.38
N GLN A 192 7.05 24.69 -4.13
CA GLN A 192 8.07 25.63 -3.66
C GLN A 192 8.91 25.04 -2.53
N CYS A 193 9.75 24.07 -2.87
CA CYS A 193 10.68 23.44 -1.93
C CYS A 193 12.13 23.84 -2.25
N GLU A 194 12.96 23.97 -1.22
CA GLU A 194 14.39 24.30 -1.36
C GLU A 194 15.21 23.11 -1.87
N ARG A 195 14.77 21.89 -1.57
CA ARG A 195 15.41 20.61 -1.96
C ARG A 195 14.45 19.74 -2.75
N ARG A 196 15.01 18.83 -3.52
CA ARG A 196 14.23 17.87 -4.35
C ARG A 196 14.63 16.43 -4.11
N ASP A 197 15.80 16.21 -3.50
CA ASP A 197 16.35 14.88 -3.24
C ASP A 197 15.67 14.28 -2.00
N ILE A 198 15.18 13.04 -2.13
CA ILE A 198 14.64 12.23 -1.05
C ILE A 198 15.44 10.93 -0.95
N VAL A 199 15.99 10.66 0.22
CA VAL A 199 16.67 9.40 0.53
C VAL A 199 15.71 8.54 1.34
N THR A 200 15.38 7.34 0.84
CA THR A 200 14.35 6.45 1.39
C THR A 200 14.93 5.09 1.78
N SER A 201 14.26 4.34 2.65
CA SER A 201 14.71 2.99 3.06
C SER A 201 14.76 2.03 1.89
N HIS A 202 13.77 2.06 0.98
CA HIS A 202 13.77 1.32 -0.29
C HIS A 202 13.19 2.16 -1.43
N GLU A 203 13.21 1.65 -2.65
CA GLU A 203 12.84 2.40 -3.86
C GLU A 203 11.34 2.33 -4.17
N ALA A 204 10.49 2.62 -3.18
CA ALA A 204 9.04 2.62 -3.36
C ALA A 204 8.48 3.91 -4.01
N PHE A 205 9.16 5.03 -3.88
CA PHE A 205 8.55 6.34 -4.12
C PHE A 205 8.81 6.91 -5.53
N ALA A 206 9.28 6.10 -6.47
CA ALA A 206 9.67 6.59 -7.78
C ALA A 206 8.50 7.20 -8.58
N TYR A 207 7.29 6.62 -8.50
CA TYR A 207 6.09 7.23 -9.11
C TYR A 207 5.73 8.57 -8.48
N LEU A 208 5.77 8.68 -7.15
CA LEU A 208 5.54 9.93 -6.44
C LEU A 208 6.63 10.95 -6.78
N ALA A 209 7.89 10.54 -6.83
CA ALA A 209 9.01 11.39 -7.17
C ALA A 209 8.86 11.99 -8.58
N ASP A 210 8.58 11.15 -9.58
CA ASP A 210 8.33 11.61 -10.95
C ASP A 210 7.13 12.56 -11.02
N ARG A 211 6.04 12.20 -10.36
CA ARG A 211 4.81 13.01 -10.39
C ARG A 211 5.03 14.42 -9.85
N TYR A 212 5.82 14.57 -8.79
CA TYR A 212 6.00 15.87 -8.11
C TYR A 212 7.40 16.46 -8.30
N ASN A 213 8.15 15.98 -9.30
CA ASN A 213 9.49 16.47 -9.66
C ASN A 213 10.45 16.43 -8.45
N LEU A 214 10.50 15.29 -7.78
CA LEU A 214 11.50 14.94 -6.77
C LEU A 214 12.51 13.94 -7.37
N GLU A 215 13.64 13.77 -6.71
CA GLU A 215 14.66 12.79 -7.06
C GLU A 215 14.81 11.80 -5.92
N GLN A 216 14.44 10.53 -6.14
CA GLN A 216 14.53 9.47 -5.14
C GLN A 216 15.87 8.75 -5.23
N VAL A 217 16.43 8.42 -4.07
CA VAL A 217 17.50 7.45 -3.93
C VAL A 217 17.17 6.48 -2.79
N GLY A 218 16.94 5.21 -3.11
CA GLY A 218 16.68 4.18 -2.12
C GLY A 218 17.98 3.64 -1.51
N ILE A 219 17.95 3.30 -0.23
CA ILE A 219 18.99 2.57 0.48
C ILE A 219 18.99 1.10 0.01
N ALA A 220 17.83 0.45 0.05
CA ALA A 220 17.56 -0.81 -0.63
C ALA A 220 16.94 -0.53 -2.02
N GLY A 221 16.90 -1.55 -2.89
CA GLY A 221 16.19 -1.50 -4.17
C GLY A 221 14.68 -1.58 -4.01
N ILE A 222 13.99 -2.17 -5.00
CA ILE A 222 12.53 -2.37 -4.97
C ILE A 222 12.10 -3.29 -3.82
N ASP A 223 12.90 -4.29 -3.50
CA ASP A 223 12.65 -5.19 -2.37
C ASP A 223 13.32 -4.62 -1.10
N PRO A 224 12.51 -4.25 -0.07
CA PRO A 224 13.02 -3.66 1.18
C PRO A 224 13.89 -4.60 2.02
N GLU A 225 13.77 -5.93 1.85
CA GLU A 225 14.56 -6.94 2.58
C GLU A 225 15.97 -7.14 1.99
N THR A 226 16.24 -6.61 0.79
CA THR A 226 17.56 -6.70 0.14
C THR A 226 18.58 -5.81 0.85
N GLU A 227 19.66 -6.42 1.37
CA GLU A 227 20.73 -5.68 2.04
C GLU A 227 21.54 -4.84 1.03
N PRO A 228 21.70 -3.52 1.26
CA PRO A 228 22.50 -2.65 0.39
C PRO A 228 24.00 -3.03 0.44
N SER A 229 24.67 -2.91 -0.69
CA SER A 229 26.12 -3.14 -0.76
C SER A 229 26.89 -2.05 0.02
N PRO A 230 28.12 -2.36 0.53
CA PRO A 230 28.96 -1.34 1.15
C PRO A 230 29.28 -0.15 0.22
N ALA A 231 29.32 -0.36 -1.10
CA ALA A 231 29.54 0.70 -2.08
C ALA A 231 28.31 1.63 -2.15
N LYS A 232 27.09 1.08 -2.19
CA LYS A 232 25.83 1.85 -2.17
C LYS A 232 25.71 2.70 -0.91
N LEU A 233 26.10 2.17 0.27
CA LEU A 233 26.08 2.95 1.53
C LEU A 233 27.05 4.14 1.49
N LEU A 234 28.21 4.02 0.85
CA LEU A 234 29.16 5.12 0.67
C LEU A 234 28.61 6.16 -0.30
N GLU A 235 28.03 5.72 -1.41
CA GLU A 235 27.38 6.60 -2.40
C GLU A 235 26.25 7.43 -1.77
N ILE A 236 25.36 6.80 -1.01
CA ILE A 236 24.25 7.49 -0.32
C ILE A 236 24.78 8.50 0.70
N ARG A 237 25.82 8.14 1.46
CA ARG A 237 26.43 9.09 2.40
C ARG A 237 26.99 10.31 1.66
N ASP A 238 27.74 10.08 0.58
CA ASP A 238 28.33 11.15 -0.20
C ASP A 238 27.24 12.04 -0.85
N LEU A 239 26.15 11.42 -1.35
CA LEU A 239 24.96 12.13 -1.85
C LEU A 239 24.33 13.03 -0.77
N VAL A 240 24.09 12.51 0.43
CA VAL A 240 23.52 13.27 1.56
C VAL A 240 24.38 14.50 1.89
N GLU A 241 25.71 14.36 1.85
CA GLU A 241 26.66 15.47 2.08
C GLU A 241 26.65 16.50 0.92
N GLU A 242 26.58 16.04 -0.33
CA GLU A 242 26.61 16.90 -1.52
C GLU A 242 25.32 17.69 -1.72
N THR A 243 24.16 17.05 -1.54
CA THR A 243 22.86 17.70 -1.73
C THR A 243 22.40 18.51 -0.51
N GLY A 244 23.04 18.31 0.64
CA GLY A 244 22.61 18.91 1.91
C GLY A 244 21.29 18.33 2.39
N THR A 245 21.01 17.06 2.07
CA THR A 245 19.83 16.32 2.55
C THR A 245 19.84 16.29 4.07
N THR A 246 18.76 16.76 4.69
CA THR A 246 18.63 16.87 6.15
C THR A 246 17.86 15.72 6.78
N THR A 247 17.18 14.91 5.95
CA THR A 247 16.27 13.88 6.42
C THR A 247 16.42 12.63 5.56
N ILE A 248 16.59 11.48 6.22
CA ILE A 248 16.52 10.14 5.61
C ILE A 248 15.18 9.55 6.00
N PHE A 249 14.41 9.13 5.00
CA PHE A 249 13.09 8.58 5.24
C PHE A 249 13.17 7.09 5.57
N THR A 250 12.46 6.72 6.62
CA THR A 250 12.28 5.34 7.08
C THR A 250 10.81 4.95 6.95
N GLU A 251 10.55 3.68 7.05
CA GLU A 251 9.21 3.10 6.94
C GLU A 251 8.80 2.41 8.23
N SER A 252 7.48 2.18 8.39
CA SER A 252 6.95 1.65 9.63
C SER A 252 7.15 0.13 9.77
N LEU A 253 7.22 -0.60 8.65
CA LEU A 253 7.23 -2.07 8.63
C LEU A 253 8.60 -2.69 8.40
N VAL A 254 9.61 -1.91 7.99
CA VAL A 254 10.95 -2.41 7.69
C VAL A 254 11.98 -2.02 8.73
N ASN A 255 13.15 -2.70 8.72
CA ASN A 255 14.24 -2.45 9.65
C ASN A 255 14.93 -1.12 9.36
N THR A 256 14.88 -0.16 10.28
CA THR A 256 15.44 1.19 10.14
C THR A 256 16.93 1.31 10.45
N SER A 257 17.60 0.25 10.93
CA SER A 257 18.96 0.35 11.50
C SER A 257 20.01 0.88 10.52
N VAL A 258 19.87 0.62 9.24
CA VAL A 258 20.81 1.12 8.20
C VAL A 258 20.57 2.61 7.97
N ALA A 259 19.33 3.03 7.80
CA ALA A 259 18.94 4.43 7.66
C ALA A 259 19.37 5.27 8.89
N ASP A 260 19.15 4.76 10.09
CA ASP A 260 19.56 5.39 11.35
C ASP A 260 21.10 5.54 11.44
N ALA A 261 21.84 4.55 10.95
CA ALA A 261 23.31 4.60 10.93
C ALA A 261 23.81 5.67 9.96
N ILE A 262 23.26 5.76 8.75
CA ILE A 262 23.62 6.79 7.77
C ILE A 262 23.24 8.18 8.30
N ALA A 263 22.03 8.35 8.83
CA ALA A 263 21.57 9.61 9.40
C ALA A 263 22.51 10.11 10.52
N LYS A 264 22.92 9.20 11.42
CA LYS A 264 23.87 9.50 12.48
C LYS A 264 25.25 9.90 11.97
N ASP A 265 25.76 9.24 10.92
CA ASP A 265 27.09 9.49 10.35
C ASP A 265 27.13 10.84 9.61
N THR A 266 26.06 11.17 8.87
CA THR A 266 25.95 12.42 8.10
C THR A 266 25.43 13.61 8.90
N GLY A 267 24.86 13.39 10.07
CA GLY A 267 24.20 14.43 10.87
C GLY A 267 22.78 14.76 10.41
N ALA A 268 22.21 13.98 9.50
CA ALA A 268 20.79 14.05 9.12
C ALA A 268 19.89 13.52 10.25
N THR A 269 18.59 13.73 10.12
CA THR A 269 17.56 13.15 10.99
C THR A 269 16.78 12.09 10.23
N THR A 270 16.06 11.20 10.92
CA THR A 270 15.11 10.31 10.29
C THR A 270 13.68 10.83 10.43
N ALA A 271 12.83 10.55 9.45
CA ALA A 271 11.40 10.78 9.48
C ALA A 271 10.69 9.63 8.75
N VAL A 272 9.40 9.43 9.03
CA VAL A 272 8.62 8.39 8.36
C VAL A 272 8.09 8.94 7.04
N LEU A 273 8.28 8.14 5.96
CA LEU A 273 7.57 8.23 4.69
C LEU A 273 7.03 6.83 4.42
N ASP A 274 5.71 6.69 4.38
CA ASP A 274 5.05 5.39 4.37
C ASP A 274 4.66 5.01 2.93
N PRO A 275 5.10 3.86 2.40
CA PRO A 275 4.76 3.42 1.05
C PRO A 275 3.31 2.93 0.92
N ILE A 276 2.54 2.88 2.01
CA ILE A 276 1.11 2.50 2.04
C ILE A 276 0.86 1.08 1.51
N GLU A 277 1.80 0.19 1.68
CA GLU A 277 1.67 -1.22 1.28
C GLU A 277 0.76 -2.00 2.20
N SER A 278 0.69 -1.56 3.45
CA SER A 278 -0.19 -2.07 4.49
C SER A 278 -0.56 -0.93 5.43
N VAL A 279 -1.74 -0.97 6.02
CA VAL A 279 -2.21 0.04 6.96
C VAL A 279 -2.53 -0.61 8.30
N VAL A 280 -2.16 0.04 9.36
CA VAL A 280 -2.44 -0.38 10.74
C VAL A 280 -3.38 0.61 11.41
N ASP A 281 -4.08 0.17 12.44
CA ASP A 281 -5.05 0.96 13.19
C ASP A 281 -6.25 1.42 12.33
N ASP A 282 -6.78 2.61 12.60
CA ASP A 282 -7.94 3.19 11.89
C ASP A 282 -7.53 4.17 10.77
N ASP A 283 -6.30 4.05 10.26
CA ASP A 283 -5.81 4.89 9.18
C ASP A 283 -6.37 4.45 7.81
N ASP A 284 -6.44 5.40 6.88
CA ASP A 284 -6.76 5.14 5.47
C ASP A 284 -5.69 5.71 4.54
N TYR A 285 -5.80 5.39 3.24
CA TYR A 285 -4.88 5.85 2.21
C TYR A 285 -4.70 7.38 2.22
N ALA A 286 -5.79 8.13 2.29
CA ALA A 286 -5.75 9.59 2.24
C ALA A 286 -5.07 10.18 3.49
N THR A 287 -5.31 9.61 4.66
CA THR A 287 -4.69 10.00 5.93
C THR A 287 -3.19 9.76 5.91
N VAL A 288 -2.75 8.59 5.41
CA VAL A 288 -1.32 8.28 5.30
C VAL A 288 -0.65 9.19 4.27
N MET A 289 -1.25 9.40 3.10
CA MET A 289 -0.74 10.34 2.10
C MET A 289 -0.61 11.77 2.65
N ALA A 290 -1.58 12.25 3.43
CA ALA A 290 -1.48 13.57 4.05
C ALA A 290 -0.28 13.68 5.01
N ARG A 291 0.00 12.63 5.81
CA ARG A 291 1.21 12.58 6.67
C ARG A 291 2.50 12.54 5.84
N ASN A 292 2.49 11.78 4.76
CA ASN A 292 3.61 11.72 3.82
C ASN A 292 3.93 13.12 3.24
N LEU A 293 2.90 13.85 2.82
CA LEU A 293 3.07 15.22 2.34
C LEU A 293 3.67 16.14 3.41
N ASP A 294 3.18 16.07 4.65
CA ASP A 294 3.71 16.85 5.76
C ASP A 294 5.19 16.52 6.06
N SER A 295 5.56 15.23 6.03
CA SER A 295 6.94 14.77 6.20
C SER A 295 7.84 15.27 5.06
N LEU A 296 7.40 15.17 3.81
CA LEU A 296 8.12 15.68 2.64
C LEU A 296 8.31 17.19 2.71
N ARG A 297 7.27 17.97 3.01
CA ARG A 297 7.36 19.42 3.12
C ARG A 297 8.37 19.87 4.16
N GLN A 298 8.41 19.21 5.31
CA GLN A 298 9.39 19.51 6.37
C GLN A 298 10.82 19.18 5.93
N ALA A 299 11.03 17.99 5.35
CA ALA A 299 12.34 17.54 4.91
C ALA A 299 12.91 18.37 3.76
N LEU A 300 12.06 18.75 2.81
CA LEU A 300 12.42 19.50 1.61
C LEU A 300 12.43 21.04 1.81
N ALA A 301 12.06 21.51 2.99
CA ALA A 301 11.90 22.93 3.33
C ALA A 301 10.96 23.65 2.34
N CYS A 302 9.77 23.13 2.16
CA CYS A 302 8.76 23.75 1.30
C CYS A 302 8.07 24.92 2.00
N ALA A 303 7.76 25.97 1.23
CA ALA A 303 7.12 27.20 1.72
C ALA A 303 5.62 27.00 2.05
#